data_c7e2b7ae565ecdfe18622657d03f799a
#
_entry.id   c7e2b7ae565ecdfe18622657d03f799a
#
_cell.length_a   1.000
_cell.length_b   1.000
_cell.length_c   1.000
_cell.angle_alpha   90.00
_cell.angle_beta   90.00
_cell.angle_gamma   90.00
#
_symmetry.space_group_name_H-M   'P 1'
#
loop_
_entity.id
_entity.type
_entity.pdbx_description
1 polymer ?
#
loop_
_entity_poly.entity_id
_entity_poly.type
_entity_poly.pdbx_seq_one_letter_code
_entity_poly.pdbx_strand_id
1 'polypeptide(L)'
;QWIFVVITPVVLALAVWFYLKMPAEKKFTQMRVLTVLLAGGAIGNLLDRMFRGDFCQGYVVDMFYFKAIDFPVFNVADSFICVSFALLAILVIFKYSEEDFDRMFGLKKKAKAVDEDSVKEAKENIIEEVSKDAEETVAVEETVSEE
;
A
#
# COMPACT_ATOMS: atom_id res chain seq x y z
N GLN A 1 -3.39 22.87 -17.03
CA GLN A 1 -3.79 23.01 -15.60
C GLN A 1 -4.82 21.94 -15.19
N TRP A 2 -5.77 21.60 -16.05
CA TRP A 2 -6.79 20.55 -15.81
C TRP A 2 -6.21 19.21 -15.36
N ILE A 3 -5.05 18.82 -15.90
CA ILE A 3 -4.36 17.57 -15.54
C ILE A 3 -4.07 17.53 -14.05
N PHE A 4 -3.62 18.63 -13.46
CA PHE A 4 -3.31 18.70 -12.03
C PHE A 4 -4.56 18.62 -11.14
N VAL A 5 -5.69 19.21 -11.61
CA VAL A 5 -6.98 19.15 -10.88
C VAL A 5 -7.52 17.73 -10.84
N VAL A 6 -7.23 16.91 -11.85
CA VAL A 6 -7.64 15.50 -11.90
C VAL A 6 -6.65 14.59 -11.17
N ILE A 7 -5.35 14.79 -11.36
CA ILE A 7 -4.31 13.93 -10.77
C ILE A 7 -4.22 14.13 -9.25
N THR A 8 -4.32 15.37 -8.75
CA THR A 8 -4.15 15.65 -7.32
C THR A 8 -5.15 14.90 -6.43
N PRO A 9 -6.46 14.82 -6.71
CA PRO A 9 -7.40 14.00 -5.94
C PRO A 9 -7.04 12.52 -5.93
N VAL A 10 -6.52 11.97 -7.03
CA VAL A 10 -6.08 10.57 -7.10
C VAL A 10 -4.88 10.35 -6.19
N VAL A 11 -3.89 11.24 -6.23
CA VAL A 11 -2.71 11.20 -5.34
C VAL A 11 -3.13 11.34 -3.87
N LEU A 12 -4.08 12.23 -3.57
CA LEU A 12 -4.62 12.38 -2.22
C LEU A 12 -5.34 11.11 -1.74
N ALA A 13 -6.15 10.49 -2.58
CA ALA A 13 -6.81 9.22 -2.26
C ALA A 13 -5.79 8.11 -1.96
N LEU A 14 -4.71 8.03 -2.75
CA LEU A 14 -3.61 7.10 -2.50
C LEU A 14 -2.86 7.43 -1.21
N ALA A 15 -2.62 8.70 -0.90
CA ALA A 15 -1.98 9.10 0.35
C ALA A 15 -2.83 8.74 1.58
N VAL A 16 -4.15 8.96 1.51
CA VAL A 16 -5.10 8.56 2.56
C VAL A 16 -5.12 7.04 2.71
N TRP A 17 -5.23 6.31 1.61
CA TRP A 17 -5.20 4.86 1.63
C TRP A 17 -3.90 4.32 2.26
N PHE A 18 -2.76 4.87 1.88
CA PHE A 18 -1.45 4.52 2.44
C PHE A 18 -1.39 4.84 3.94
N TYR A 19 -1.86 6.00 4.35
CA TYR A 19 -1.95 6.40 5.76
C TYR A 19 -2.78 5.41 6.60
N LEU A 20 -3.92 4.98 6.08
CA LEU A 20 -4.81 4.03 6.77
C LEU A 20 -4.23 2.63 6.88
N LYS A 21 -3.33 2.25 5.96
CA LYS A 21 -2.61 0.97 6.01
C LYS A 21 -1.47 0.93 7.03
N MET A 22 -0.98 2.08 7.48
CA MET A 22 0.12 2.13 8.45
C MET A 22 -0.33 1.67 9.83
N PRO A 23 0.37 0.71 10.47
CA PRO A 23 0.10 0.30 11.85
C PRO A 23 0.20 1.47 12.83
N ALA A 24 -0.60 1.42 13.92
CA ALA A 24 -0.63 2.47 14.96
C ALA A 24 0.57 2.45 15.92
N GLU A 25 1.71 1.93 15.48
CA GLU A 25 2.94 1.80 16.24
C GLU A 25 3.80 3.08 16.17
N LYS A 26 4.57 3.35 17.23
CA LYS A 26 5.50 4.51 17.29
C LYS A 26 6.52 4.51 16.15
N LYS A 27 6.92 3.34 15.66
CA LYS A 27 7.83 3.17 14.53
C LYS A 27 7.35 3.92 13.29
N PHE A 28 6.04 3.90 13.00
CA PHE A 28 5.43 4.50 11.81
C PHE A 28 5.02 5.96 11.96
N THR A 29 5.20 6.56 13.15
CA THR A 29 4.79 7.96 13.41
C THR A 29 5.42 8.95 12.44
N GLN A 30 6.71 8.82 12.16
CA GLN A 30 7.40 9.72 11.22
C GLN A 30 6.84 9.62 9.81
N MET A 31 6.61 8.40 9.31
CA MET A 31 5.99 8.16 8.01
C MET A 31 4.58 8.76 7.94
N ARG A 32 3.77 8.61 8.99
CA ARG A 32 2.43 9.21 9.09
C ARG A 32 2.48 10.73 9.02
N VAL A 33 3.36 11.37 9.81
CA VAL A 33 3.52 12.84 9.81
C VAL A 33 3.91 13.34 8.43
N LEU A 34 4.88 12.72 7.79
CA LEU A 34 5.33 13.11 6.46
C LEU A 34 4.24 12.90 5.39
N THR A 35 3.45 11.82 5.49
CA THR A 35 2.31 11.60 4.59
C THR A 35 1.24 12.68 4.75
N VAL A 36 0.96 13.11 5.99
CA VAL A 36 0.02 14.22 6.26
C VAL A 36 0.55 15.55 5.72
N LEU A 37 1.84 15.84 5.88
CA LEU A 37 2.48 17.06 5.34
C LEU A 37 2.42 17.08 3.81
N LEU A 38 2.71 15.94 3.16
CA LEU A 38 2.61 15.79 1.72
C LEU A 38 1.17 16.01 1.23
N ALA A 39 0.20 15.39 1.89
CA ALA A 39 -1.22 15.57 1.57
C ALA A 39 -1.67 17.03 1.78
N GLY A 40 -1.24 17.67 2.87
CA GLY A 40 -1.52 19.08 3.16
C GLY A 40 -1.00 20.03 2.08
N GLY A 41 0.24 19.83 1.60
CA GLY A 41 0.80 20.58 0.48
C GLY A 41 0.01 20.37 -0.81
N ALA A 42 -0.36 19.11 -1.11
CA ALA A 42 -1.15 18.79 -2.30
C ALA A 42 -2.55 19.43 -2.24
N ILE A 43 -3.20 19.43 -1.07
CA ILE A 43 -4.49 20.10 -0.84
C ILE A 43 -4.34 21.62 -1.05
N GLY A 44 -3.30 22.24 -0.48
CA GLY A 44 -3.04 23.68 -0.65
C GLY A 44 -2.96 24.08 -2.12
N ASN A 45 -2.15 23.38 -2.89
CA ASN A 45 -2.02 23.61 -4.33
C ASN A 45 -3.30 23.29 -5.13
N LEU A 46 -4.10 22.33 -4.68
CA LEU A 46 -5.39 22.01 -5.30
C LEU A 46 -6.41 23.13 -5.05
N LEU A 47 -6.51 23.62 -3.82
CA LEU A 47 -7.43 24.72 -3.45
C LEU A 47 -7.11 25.99 -4.24
N ASP A 48 -5.83 26.33 -4.38
CA ASP A 48 -5.46 27.48 -5.21
C ASP A 48 -5.93 27.31 -6.65
N ARG A 49 -5.77 26.15 -7.26
CA ARG A 49 -6.21 25.88 -8.64
C ARG A 49 -7.74 25.85 -8.80
N MET A 50 -8.46 25.47 -7.75
CA MET A 50 -9.94 25.41 -7.80
C MET A 50 -10.59 26.76 -7.57
N PHE A 51 -10.05 27.60 -6.68
CA PHE A 51 -10.74 28.78 -6.17
C PHE A 51 -10.09 30.12 -6.53
N ARG A 52 -8.89 30.14 -7.11
CA ARG A 52 -8.25 31.37 -7.58
C ARG A 52 -8.48 31.56 -9.07
N GLY A 53 -9.11 32.67 -9.45
CA GLY A 53 -9.53 32.96 -10.82
C GLY A 53 -10.80 32.19 -11.21
N ASP A 54 -10.90 31.81 -12.47
CA ASP A 54 -12.01 30.99 -12.93
C ASP A 54 -11.97 29.59 -12.37
N PHE A 55 -13.09 29.01 -12.00
CA PHE A 55 -13.19 27.72 -11.36
C PHE A 55 -12.45 26.63 -12.16
N CYS A 56 -11.53 25.93 -11.49
CA CYS A 56 -10.64 24.91 -12.07
C CYS A 56 -9.68 25.40 -13.18
N GLN A 57 -9.53 26.69 -13.39
CA GLN A 57 -8.55 27.33 -14.29
C GLN A 57 -7.57 28.22 -13.52
N GLY A 58 -7.69 28.23 -12.20
CA GLY A 58 -6.89 29.03 -11.31
C GLY A 58 -5.38 28.68 -11.34
N TYR A 59 -4.60 29.61 -10.88
CA TYR A 59 -3.16 29.48 -10.75
C TYR A 59 -2.75 29.32 -9.30
N VAL A 60 -1.59 28.69 -9.07
CA VAL A 60 -0.96 28.64 -7.76
C VAL A 60 -0.15 29.91 -7.57
N VAL A 61 -0.22 30.52 -6.39
CA VAL A 61 0.56 31.70 -6.07
C VAL A 61 1.94 31.28 -5.58
N ASP A 62 2.93 31.47 -6.44
CA ASP A 62 4.32 31.21 -6.13
C ASP A 62 4.94 32.43 -5.40
N MET A 63 5.77 32.17 -4.39
CA MET A 63 6.30 33.20 -3.49
C MET A 63 7.81 33.29 -3.52
N PHE A 64 8.48 32.20 -3.89
CA PHE A 64 9.93 32.09 -3.77
C PHE A 64 10.60 31.91 -5.12
N TYR A 65 11.64 32.68 -5.35
CA TYR A 65 12.48 32.56 -6.54
C TYR A 65 13.96 32.56 -6.14
N PHE A 66 14.68 31.47 -6.40
CA PHE A 66 16.10 31.36 -6.19
C PHE A 66 16.88 31.82 -7.43
N LYS A 67 17.10 33.12 -7.55
CA LYS A 67 17.77 33.72 -8.69
C LYS A 67 19.19 33.19 -8.95
N ALA A 68 19.90 32.77 -7.90
CA ALA A 68 21.29 32.31 -8.02
C ALA A 68 21.48 31.05 -8.88
N ILE A 69 20.46 30.22 -8.95
CA ILE A 69 20.45 28.94 -9.70
C ILE A 69 19.33 28.89 -10.73
N ASP A 70 18.65 30.02 -10.97
CA ASP A 70 17.49 30.13 -11.85
C ASP A 70 16.45 29.05 -11.61
N PHE A 71 16.18 28.74 -10.32
CA PHE A 71 15.22 27.71 -9.93
C PHE A 71 13.80 28.21 -10.18
N PRO A 72 12.91 27.34 -10.70
CA PRO A 72 11.50 27.71 -10.91
C PRO A 72 10.86 28.30 -9.66
N VAL A 73 10.01 29.29 -9.83
CA VAL A 73 9.24 29.86 -8.72
C VAL A 73 8.36 28.79 -8.06
N PHE A 74 8.27 28.83 -6.75
CA PHE A 74 7.51 27.85 -5.97
C PHE A 74 6.89 28.49 -4.72
N ASN A 75 6.06 27.73 -4.00
CA ASN A 75 5.39 28.16 -2.79
C ASN A 75 5.66 27.23 -1.60
N VAL A 76 5.06 27.55 -0.45
CA VAL A 76 5.19 26.76 0.77
C VAL A 76 4.60 25.35 0.61
N ALA A 77 3.49 25.20 -0.13
CA ALA A 77 2.87 23.88 -0.37
C ALA A 77 3.79 22.97 -1.18
N ASP A 78 4.49 23.51 -2.20
CA ASP A 78 5.49 22.76 -2.97
C ASP A 78 6.65 22.32 -2.10
N SER A 79 7.09 23.19 -1.17
CA SER A 79 8.12 22.85 -0.18
C SER A 79 7.68 21.66 0.69
N PHE A 80 6.45 21.66 1.20
CA PHE A 80 5.92 20.53 1.98
C PHE A 80 5.87 19.25 1.16
N ILE A 81 5.44 19.30 -0.09
CA ILE A 81 5.42 18.14 -0.98
C ILE A 81 6.83 17.61 -1.20
N CYS A 82 7.77 18.46 -1.64
CA CYS A 82 9.12 18.06 -1.98
C CYS A 82 9.89 17.50 -0.77
N VAL A 83 9.87 18.24 0.36
CA VAL A 83 10.57 17.82 1.58
C VAL A 83 9.98 16.54 2.15
N SER A 84 8.64 16.45 2.23
CA SER A 84 7.98 15.24 2.73
C SER A 84 8.26 14.04 1.86
N PHE A 85 8.23 14.20 0.54
CA PHE A 85 8.52 13.12 -0.40
C PHE A 85 9.97 12.63 -0.28
N ALA A 86 10.93 13.55 -0.24
CA ALA A 86 12.35 13.22 -0.08
C ALA A 86 12.61 12.48 1.25
N LEU A 87 12.05 12.98 2.35
CA LEU A 87 12.20 12.34 3.66
C LEU A 87 11.48 10.99 3.73
N LEU A 88 10.30 10.84 3.09
CA LEU A 88 9.63 9.55 2.98
C LEU A 88 10.49 8.54 2.22
N ALA A 89 11.08 8.93 1.10
CA ALA A 89 11.98 8.07 0.33
C ALA A 89 13.19 7.62 1.18
N ILE A 90 13.82 8.55 1.89
CA ILE A 90 14.93 8.24 2.80
C ILE A 90 14.50 7.28 3.91
N LEU A 91 13.34 7.51 4.55
CA LEU A 91 12.83 6.63 5.58
C LEU A 91 12.53 5.23 5.04
N VAL A 92 11.94 5.12 3.85
CA VAL A 92 11.65 3.84 3.21
C VAL A 92 12.93 3.06 2.95
N ILE A 93 13.97 3.71 2.42
CA ILE A 93 15.24 3.04 2.05
C ILE A 93 16.04 2.62 3.29
N PHE A 94 16.11 3.47 4.33
CA PHE A 94 17.06 3.28 5.43
C PHE A 94 16.44 2.77 6.73
N LYS A 95 15.13 2.93 6.94
CA LYS A 95 14.49 2.64 8.23
C LYS A 95 13.49 1.50 8.19
N TYR A 96 12.79 1.30 7.07
CA TYR A 96 11.74 0.29 6.96
C TYR A 96 12.23 -0.93 6.19
N SER A 97 11.92 -2.13 6.72
CA SER A 97 12.25 -3.41 6.11
C SER A 97 11.07 -3.97 5.31
N GLU A 98 11.34 -5.00 4.51
CA GLU A 98 10.28 -5.74 3.81
C GLU A 98 9.21 -6.27 4.78
N GLU A 99 9.59 -6.67 5.99
CA GLU A 99 8.65 -7.12 7.02
C GLU A 99 7.69 -6.04 7.48
N ASP A 100 8.13 -4.76 7.51
CA ASP A 100 7.27 -3.63 7.84
C ASP A 100 6.21 -3.40 6.75
N PHE A 101 6.61 -3.53 5.49
CA PHE A 101 5.69 -3.46 4.35
C PHE A 101 4.72 -4.65 4.33
N ASP A 102 5.19 -5.86 4.61
CA ASP A 102 4.34 -7.04 4.74
C ASP A 102 3.26 -6.86 5.82
N ARG A 103 3.60 -6.23 6.95
CA ARG A 103 2.65 -5.89 8.00
C ARG A 103 1.64 -4.84 7.56
N MET A 104 2.09 -3.79 6.86
CA MET A 104 1.22 -2.72 6.36
C MET A 104 0.21 -3.24 5.34
N PHE A 105 0.64 -4.11 4.44
CA PHE A 105 -0.19 -4.62 3.34
C PHE A 105 -0.80 -5.99 3.62
N GLY A 106 -0.42 -6.65 4.73
CA GLY A 106 -0.93 -7.96 5.12
C GLY A 106 -0.50 -9.11 4.20
N LEU A 107 0.61 -8.96 3.49
CA LEU A 107 1.07 -9.90 2.46
C LEU A 107 1.45 -11.26 3.07
N LYS A 108 2.21 -11.30 4.16
CA LYS A 108 2.57 -12.55 4.87
C LYS A 108 1.38 -13.29 5.45
N LYS A 109 0.36 -12.57 5.94
CA LYS A 109 -0.85 -13.20 6.48
C LYS A 109 -1.65 -13.90 5.40
N LYS A 110 -1.67 -13.33 4.19
CA LYS A 110 -2.35 -13.91 3.03
C LYS A 110 -1.61 -15.11 2.47
N ALA A 111 -0.27 -15.04 2.39
CA ALA A 111 0.57 -16.17 1.96
C ALA A 111 0.45 -17.37 2.92
N LYS A 112 0.48 -17.12 4.23
CA LYS A 112 0.36 -18.18 5.24
C LYS A 112 -1.01 -18.84 5.27
N ALA A 113 -2.08 -18.07 5.05
CA ALA A 113 -3.44 -18.61 4.95
C ALA A 113 -3.61 -19.50 3.70
N VAL A 114 -3.04 -19.10 2.56
CA VAL A 114 -3.06 -19.90 1.33
C VAL A 114 -2.30 -21.21 1.50
N ASP A 115 -1.16 -21.18 2.21
CA ASP A 115 -0.35 -22.38 2.48
C ASP A 115 -1.08 -23.35 3.45
N GLU A 116 -1.74 -22.85 4.49
CA GLU A 116 -2.50 -23.66 5.44
C GLU A 116 -3.73 -24.32 4.79
N ASP A 117 -4.44 -23.61 3.91
CA ASP A 117 -5.59 -24.15 3.19
C ASP A 117 -5.13 -25.22 2.17
N SER A 118 -4.06 -24.99 1.46
CA SER A 118 -3.47 -25.98 0.53
C SER A 118 -3.00 -27.24 1.24
N VAL A 119 -2.43 -27.11 2.44
CA VAL A 119 -1.98 -28.26 3.27
C VAL A 119 -3.17 -29.04 3.82
N LYS A 120 -4.28 -28.36 4.17
CA LYS A 120 -5.50 -29.06 4.61
C LYS A 120 -6.14 -29.85 3.49
N GLU A 121 -6.28 -29.26 2.32
CA GLU A 121 -6.85 -29.92 1.14
C GLU A 121 -6.02 -31.13 0.72
N ALA A 122 -4.68 -31.01 0.74
CA ALA A 122 -3.77 -32.13 0.47
C ALA A 122 -3.92 -33.27 1.51
N LYS A 123 -4.10 -32.94 2.80
CA LYS A 123 -4.32 -33.95 3.85
C LYS A 123 -5.65 -34.65 3.71
N GLU A 124 -6.73 -33.94 3.40
CA GLU A 124 -8.05 -34.52 3.18
C GLU A 124 -8.04 -35.48 1.98
N ASN A 125 -7.39 -35.09 0.89
CA ASN A 125 -7.24 -35.96 -0.28
C ASN A 125 -6.46 -37.24 0.02
N ILE A 126 -5.35 -37.17 0.79
CA ILE A 126 -4.57 -38.34 1.20
C ILE A 126 -5.39 -39.26 2.11
N ILE A 127 -6.15 -38.71 3.06
CA ILE A 127 -7.02 -39.51 3.95
C ILE A 127 -8.10 -40.25 3.15
N GLU A 128 -8.69 -39.59 2.16
CA GLU A 128 -9.71 -40.22 1.30
C GLU A 128 -9.10 -41.33 0.44
N GLU A 129 -7.90 -41.12 -0.11
CA GLU A 129 -7.19 -42.12 -0.89
C GLU A 129 -6.82 -43.35 -0.04
N VAL A 130 -6.25 -43.14 1.14
CA VAL A 130 -5.88 -44.24 2.08
C VAL A 130 -7.12 -44.99 2.57
N SER A 131 -8.26 -44.34 2.77
CA SER A 131 -9.49 -45.00 3.17
C SER A 131 -10.05 -45.91 2.07
N LYS A 132 -9.98 -45.49 0.81
CA LYS A 132 -10.38 -46.31 -0.35
C LYS A 132 -9.51 -47.55 -0.53
N ASP A 133 -8.17 -47.36 -0.42
CA ASP A 133 -7.25 -48.48 -0.52
C ASP A 133 -7.43 -49.50 0.62
N ALA A 134 -7.77 -49.04 1.83
CA ALA A 134 -8.08 -49.93 2.95
C ALA A 134 -9.38 -50.74 2.74
N GLU A 135 -10.43 -50.11 2.18
CA GLU A 135 -11.68 -50.79 1.86
C GLU A 135 -11.47 -51.83 0.74
N GLU A 136 -10.68 -51.50 -0.28
CA GLU A 136 -10.38 -52.42 -1.37
C GLU A 136 -9.55 -53.61 -0.90
N THR A 137 -8.60 -53.42 0.03
CA THR A 137 -7.78 -54.50 0.62
C THR A 137 -8.63 -55.44 1.47
N VAL A 138 -9.57 -54.93 2.25
CA VAL A 138 -10.49 -55.76 3.06
C VAL A 138 -11.45 -56.58 2.17
N ALA A 139 -11.95 -55.97 1.11
CA ALA A 139 -12.84 -56.68 0.15
C ALA A 139 -12.11 -57.84 -0.55
N VAL A 140 -10.82 -57.68 -0.87
CA VAL A 140 -10.00 -58.75 -1.48
C VAL A 140 -9.72 -59.89 -0.49
N GLU A 141 -9.44 -59.59 0.80
CA GLU A 141 -9.24 -60.62 1.82
C GLU A 141 -10.50 -61.42 2.12
N GLU A 142 -11.70 -60.80 2.11
CA GLU A 142 -12.97 -61.52 2.29
C GLU A 142 -13.26 -62.49 1.11
N THR A 143 -12.95 -62.10 -0.11
CA THR A 143 -13.19 -62.99 -1.27
C THR A 143 -12.22 -64.18 -1.33
N VAL A 144 -10.99 -64.04 -0.78
CA VAL A 144 -10.00 -65.14 -0.73
C VAL A 144 -10.29 -66.14 0.39
N SER A 145 -11.06 -65.77 1.42
CA SER A 145 -11.41 -66.67 2.56
C SER A 145 -12.65 -67.54 2.31
N GLU A 146 -13.39 -67.30 1.24
CA GLU A 146 -14.59 -68.07 0.85
C GLU A 146 -14.32 -69.18 -0.22
N GLU A 147 -13.09 -69.28 -0.76
CA GLU A 147 -12.65 -70.40 -1.63
C GLU A 147 -11.87 -71.47 -0.80
#